data_a5eaab3236525325285faa84779184d9
#
_entry.id   a5eaab3236525325285faa84779184d9
#
_cell.length_a   1.000
_cell.length_b   1.000
_cell.length_c   1.000
_cell.angle_alpha   90.00
_cell.angle_beta   90.00
_cell.angle_gamma   90.00
#
_symmetry.space_group_name_H-M   'P 1'
#
loop_
_entity.id
_entity.type
_entity.pdbx_description
1 polymer ?
#
loop_
_entity_poly.entity_id
_entity_poly.type
_entity_poly.pdbx_seq_one_letter_code
_entity_poly.pdbx_strand_id
1 'polypeptide(L)'
;MRREKIQILRHLLPSLLLIAGARPAAAQLPCSTPDSLGPSRDLYCMELIPAPGITGVSGRVELEASPGPFTVDVTADGRLRYHPVLTAAGLPAPESLGEYHAYVAWAAEPTMRMVVRLGAVGNGVTPLPTIDLEKFTVLVTAERSRSAREPGTRTVLRGQSPSTRLFPPDMLEFSIGAMRGAEPMSHDSAMPHDHAAAMHHDHAMAAPDSSGTRWTTVPMPAGLTMLPAEMALRPAVTPYLPEGGATAARPREVVRLKDGDTLRLEAGLVRRTLLGHRYTMFAYNGQYPGPLIEVARGSEVTVAFANHLPDSTSVHWHGIRLDNPSDGTPGLTQPAIPPGGEFTYRLRFPDAGIYWYHPHVREDIQQELGLYGNILVRSPGGDYSPANREAVLMLDDILTGPDGLIPLGAESATHALMGRFGNTMLVNGEKDYRLRVKRGEVVRFYLTIAASTRTFNLSLTGTGMKLV
;
A
#
# COMPACT_ATOMS: atom_id res chain seq x y z
N MET A 1 28.61 -67.13 44.23
CA MET A 1 27.96 -65.86 44.08
C MET A 1 29.00 -64.75 44.13
N ARG A 2 29.46 -64.31 42.97
CA ARG A 2 30.68 -63.45 42.87
C ARG A 2 30.20 -62.00 42.75
N ARG A 3 30.77 -61.15 43.60
CA ARG A 3 30.71 -59.67 43.43
C ARG A 3 31.88 -59.29 42.54
N GLU A 4 31.57 -58.66 41.42
CA GLU A 4 32.61 -58.01 40.60
C GLU A 4 32.62 -56.50 40.89
N LYS A 5 33.86 -56.05 41.13
CA LYS A 5 34.20 -54.66 41.43
C LYS A 5 34.32 -53.88 40.11
N ILE A 6 33.61 -52.77 39.99
CA ILE A 6 33.85 -51.85 38.91
C ILE A 6 34.88 -50.83 39.31
N GLN A 7 36.03 -50.87 38.60
CA GLN A 7 37.10 -49.89 38.71
C GLN A 7 36.69 -48.58 38.01
N ILE A 8 36.81 -47.48 38.73
CA ILE A 8 36.62 -46.12 38.21
C ILE A 8 37.93 -45.68 37.56
N LEU A 9 37.93 -45.61 36.24
CA LEU A 9 39.02 -45.06 35.46
C LEU A 9 38.81 -43.54 35.30
N ARG A 10 39.63 -42.73 35.95
CA ARG A 10 39.73 -41.28 35.76
C ARG A 10 40.43 -41.05 34.44
N HIS A 11 39.72 -40.55 33.44
CA HIS A 11 40.29 -39.96 32.25
C HIS A 11 40.06 -38.44 32.20
N LEU A 12 41.17 -37.76 32.01
CA LEU A 12 41.37 -36.35 31.74
C LEU A 12 40.35 -35.78 30.73
N LEU A 13 39.67 -34.73 31.15
CA LEU A 13 38.94 -33.87 30.22
C LEU A 13 39.93 -33.01 29.43
N PRO A 14 39.90 -33.02 28.11
CA PRO A 14 40.49 -31.95 27.33
C PRO A 14 39.53 -30.77 27.35
N SER A 15 40.07 -29.60 27.68
CA SER A 15 39.39 -28.29 27.58
C SER A 15 38.94 -28.09 26.14
N LEU A 16 37.63 -28.25 25.88
CA LEU A 16 37.03 -27.80 24.64
C LEU A 16 36.96 -26.26 24.67
N LEU A 17 37.91 -25.63 23.99
CA LEU A 17 37.76 -24.22 23.58
C LEU A 17 36.46 -24.14 22.75
N LEU A 18 35.43 -23.53 23.32
CA LEU A 18 34.30 -23.04 22.55
C LEU A 18 34.83 -21.91 21.65
N ILE A 19 35.21 -22.25 20.43
CA ILE A 19 35.29 -21.30 19.34
C ILE A 19 33.83 -20.89 19.09
N ALA A 20 33.45 -19.75 19.63
CA ALA A 20 32.25 -19.07 19.20
C ALA A 20 32.43 -18.81 17.70
N GLY A 21 31.93 -19.72 16.89
CA GLY A 21 31.86 -19.53 15.45
C GLY A 21 31.04 -18.26 15.19
N ALA A 22 31.72 -17.18 14.82
CA ALA A 22 31.06 -16.08 14.19
C ALA A 22 30.20 -16.67 13.07
N ARG A 23 28.88 -16.61 13.22
CA ARG A 23 27.96 -16.87 12.11
C ARG A 23 28.47 -16.01 10.96
N PRO A 24 28.73 -16.58 9.78
CA PRO A 24 28.98 -15.73 8.62
C PRO A 24 27.77 -14.80 8.54
N ALA A 25 28.03 -13.49 8.59
CA ALA A 25 27.01 -12.52 8.25
C ALA A 25 26.42 -13.02 6.93
N ALA A 26 25.13 -13.33 6.93
CA ALA A 26 24.45 -13.71 5.71
C ALA A 26 24.80 -12.64 4.71
N ALA A 27 25.51 -13.01 3.63
CA ALA A 27 25.82 -12.09 2.55
C ALA A 27 24.47 -11.55 2.10
N GLN A 28 24.20 -10.30 2.45
CA GLN A 28 22.98 -9.63 2.04
C GLN A 28 22.98 -9.66 0.52
N LEU A 29 22.00 -10.34 -0.04
CA LEU A 29 21.81 -10.37 -1.48
C LEU A 29 21.66 -8.91 -1.94
N PRO A 30 22.41 -8.48 -2.97
CA PRO A 30 22.22 -7.15 -3.53
C PRO A 30 20.76 -6.98 -3.90
N CYS A 31 20.19 -5.79 -3.68
CA CYS A 31 18.95 -5.43 -4.32
C CYS A 31 19.09 -5.83 -5.78
N SER A 32 18.32 -6.79 -6.23
CA SER A 32 18.48 -7.54 -7.49
C SER A 32 19.30 -6.80 -8.54
N THR A 33 20.32 -7.48 -9.11
CA THR A 33 21.17 -6.94 -10.19
C THR A 33 20.31 -6.12 -11.14
N PRO A 34 20.75 -4.92 -11.54
CA PRO A 34 20.03 -4.07 -12.46
C PRO A 34 19.94 -4.74 -13.83
N ASP A 35 18.93 -5.55 -14.04
CA ASP A 35 18.39 -5.73 -15.35
C ASP A 35 17.76 -4.39 -15.71
N SER A 36 18.53 -3.64 -16.47
CA SER A 36 18.20 -2.39 -17.12
C SER A 36 16.70 -2.10 -17.21
N LEU A 37 16.26 -1.02 -16.58
CA LEU A 37 14.99 -0.34 -16.79
C LEU A 37 13.71 -0.91 -16.14
N GLY A 38 13.77 -1.99 -15.35
CA GLY A 38 12.62 -2.49 -14.59
C GLY A 38 12.63 -2.04 -13.12
N PRO A 39 11.46 -1.95 -12.45
CA PRO A 39 11.43 -1.72 -11.02
C PRO A 39 12.13 -2.86 -10.28
N SER A 40 12.93 -2.54 -9.25
CA SER A 40 13.51 -3.54 -8.35
C SER A 40 12.41 -4.49 -7.86
N ARG A 41 12.65 -5.80 -7.92
CA ARG A 41 11.71 -6.81 -7.43
C ARG A 41 11.56 -6.81 -5.92
N ASP A 42 12.44 -6.11 -5.22
CA ASP A 42 12.39 -5.95 -3.78
C ASP A 42 11.80 -4.58 -3.42
N LEU A 43 10.60 -4.61 -2.87
CA LEU A 43 9.89 -3.40 -2.41
C LEU A 43 10.52 -2.77 -1.16
N TYR A 44 11.39 -3.47 -0.47
CA TYR A 44 12.06 -2.99 0.74
C TYR A 44 13.53 -2.68 0.53
N CYS A 45 14.02 -2.72 -0.69
CA CYS A 45 15.39 -2.38 -1.02
C CYS A 45 15.45 -1.27 -2.07
N MET A 46 16.20 -0.23 -1.78
CA MET A 46 16.44 0.91 -2.64
C MET A 46 17.91 0.91 -3.03
N GLU A 47 18.20 0.81 -4.32
CA GLU A 47 19.56 1.05 -4.82
C GLU A 47 19.86 2.56 -4.83
N LEU A 48 21.02 2.94 -4.36
CA LEU A 48 21.50 4.31 -4.41
C LEU A 48 22.47 4.47 -5.60
N ILE A 49 22.07 5.28 -6.55
CA ILE A 49 22.82 5.55 -7.76
C ILE A 49 23.82 6.68 -7.51
N PRO A 50 25.09 6.53 -7.94
CA PRO A 50 26.07 7.62 -7.85
C PRO A 50 25.64 8.84 -8.66
N ALA A 51 25.91 10.03 -8.12
CA ALA A 51 25.72 11.27 -8.85
C ALA A 51 26.71 11.38 -10.02
N PRO A 52 26.40 12.11 -11.10
CA PRO A 52 27.32 12.32 -12.21
C PRO A 52 28.69 12.82 -11.76
N GLY A 53 29.75 12.20 -12.30
CA GLY A 53 31.14 12.51 -11.94
C GLY A 53 31.62 11.83 -10.64
N ILE A 54 30.79 11.00 -10.00
CA ILE A 54 31.19 10.14 -8.89
C ILE A 54 31.29 8.71 -9.41
N THR A 55 32.45 8.09 -9.29
CA THR A 55 32.72 6.72 -9.77
C THR A 55 33.22 5.84 -8.63
N GLY A 56 32.99 4.52 -8.74
CA GLY A 56 33.46 3.55 -7.74
C GLY A 56 32.69 3.60 -6.43
N VAL A 57 31.57 4.30 -6.37
CA VAL A 57 30.70 4.40 -5.19
C VAL A 57 29.43 3.62 -5.46
N SER A 58 29.00 2.85 -4.49
CA SER A 58 27.70 2.16 -4.48
C SER A 58 27.02 2.33 -3.14
N GLY A 59 25.72 2.20 -3.13
CA GLY A 59 24.94 2.24 -1.90
C GLY A 59 23.58 1.59 -2.07
N ARG A 60 23.00 1.21 -0.96
CA ARG A 60 21.62 0.74 -0.89
C ARG A 60 21.00 1.14 0.43
N VAL A 61 19.70 1.26 0.45
CA VAL A 61 18.90 1.42 1.67
C VAL A 61 17.94 0.26 1.77
N GLU A 62 18.05 -0.50 2.83
CA GLU A 62 17.09 -1.52 3.20
C GLU A 62 16.08 -0.90 4.14
N LEU A 63 14.79 -1.05 3.80
CA LEU A 63 13.69 -0.60 4.64
C LEU A 63 13.30 -1.80 5.50
N GLU A 64 13.67 -1.82 6.76
CA GLU A 64 13.30 -2.91 7.65
C GLU A 64 11.79 -2.94 7.82
N ALA A 65 11.21 -4.12 7.60
CA ALA A 65 9.80 -4.34 7.85
C ALA A 65 9.53 -4.44 9.34
N SER A 66 8.37 -3.99 9.77
CA SER A 66 7.89 -4.22 11.13
C SER A 66 7.88 -5.70 11.49
N PRO A 67 8.14 -6.07 12.74
CA PRO A 67 8.18 -7.45 13.15
C PRO A 67 6.82 -8.12 13.05
N GLY A 68 6.67 -9.01 12.07
CA GLY A 68 5.50 -9.83 11.84
C GLY A 68 4.83 -9.57 10.49
N PRO A 69 4.25 -10.62 9.87
CA PRO A 69 3.70 -10.54 8.52
C PRO A 69 2.46 -9.65 8.41
N PHE A 70 1.83 -9.31 9.53
CA PHE A 70 0.60 -8.51 9.59
C PHE A 70 0.73 -7.30 10.52
N THR A 71 1.91 -7.01 11.02
CA THR A 71 2.18 -5.79 11.79
C THR A 71 2.71 -4.72 10.85
N VAL A 72 2.08 -3.56 10.91
CA VAL A 72 2.52 -2.38 10.17
C VAL A 72 2.85 -1.31 11.18
N ASP A 73 4.04 -0.75 11.05
CA ASP A 73 4.40 0.42 11.82
C ASP A 73 3.86 1.66 11.10
N VAL A 74 2.83 2.26 11.68
CA VAL A 74 2.16 3.44 11.12
C VAL A 74 2.07 4.55 12.17
N THR A 75 2.06 5.77 11.67
CA THR A 75 1.77 6.95 12.50
C THR A 75 0.30 6.94 12.93
N ALA A 76 -0.07 7.80 13.87
CA ALA A 76 -1.44 7.92 14.35
C ALA A 76 -2.43 8.33 13.23
N ASP A 77 -1.93 9.02 12.21
CA ASP A 77 -2.67 9.42 11.00
C ASP A 77 -2.57 8.40 9.85
N GLY A 78 -2.04 7.21 10.12
CA GLY A 78 -2.06 6.07 9.20
C GLY A 78 -0.94 6.04 8.16
N ARG A 79 0.07 6.92 8.22
CA ARG A 79 1.24 6.88 7.33
C ARG A 79 2.20 5.75 7.72
N LEU A 80 2.77 5.09 6.73
CA LEU A 80 3.80 4.07 6.95
C LEU A 80 5.06 4.67 7.57
N ARG A 81 5.63 3.97 8.54
CA ARG A 81 6.96 4.23 9.07
C ARG A 81 7.95 3.23 8.50
N TYR A 82 9.04 3.75 8.02
CA TYR A 82 10.16 2.95 7.51
C TYR A 82 11.35 3.05 8.46
N HIS A 83 11.99 1.92 8.72
CA HIS A 83 13.23 1.84 9.49
C HIS A 83 14.40 1.60 8.51
N PRO A 84 14.99 2.66 7.95
CA PRO A 84 15.98 2.51 6.91
C PRO A 84 17.34 2.14 7.47
N VAL A 85 18.03 1.20 6.81
CA VAL A 85 19.43 0.86 7.05
C VAL A 85 20.21 1.14 5.76
N LEU A 86 21.11 2.11 5.81
CA LEU A 86 21.92 2.49 4.65
C LEU A 86 23.24 1.72 4.67
N THR A 87 23.56 1.07 3.57
CA THR A 87 24.89 0.49 3.32
C THR A 87 25.53 1.25 2.17
N ALA A 88 26.73 1.78 2.38
CA ALA A 88 27.51 2.46 1.33
C ALA A 88 28.92 1.89 1.24
N ALA A 89 29.47 1.86 0.03
CA ALA A 89 30.82 1.40 -0.23
C ALA A 89 31.49 2.33 -1.27
N GLY A 90 32.79 2.49 -1.11
CA GLY A 90 33.60 3.28 -2.04
C GLY A 90 33.46 4.79 -1.90
N LEU A 91 32.77 5.29 -0.85
CA LEU A 91 32.73 6.74 -0.60
C LEU A 91 34.16 7.26 -0.40
N PRO A 92 34.61 8.22 -1.22
CA PRO A 92 35.95 8.83 -1.05
C PRO A 92 36.04 9.63 0.25
N ALA A 93 37.24 10.09 0.61
CA ALA A 93 37.36 11.07 1.71
C ALA A 93 36.56 12.33 1.33
N PRO A 94 35.69 12.87 2.19
CA PRO A 94 34.86 14.04 1.86
C PRO A 94 35.68 15.22 1.33
N GLU A 95 36.86 15.42 1.89
CA GLU A 95 37.81 16.50 1.53
C GLU A 95 38.27 16.42 0.06
N SER A 96 38.26 15.23 -0.53
CA SER A 96 38.62 15.05 -1.95
C SER A 96 37.58 15.61 -2.92
N LEU A 97 36.38 15.90 -2.43
CA LEU A 97 35.28 16.48 -3.22
C LEU A 97 35.19 18.00 -3.10
N GLY A 98 36.01 18.62 -2.25
CA GLY A 98 36.05 20.07 -1.98
C GLY A 98 36.14 20.37 -0.49
N GLU A 99 35.60 21.50 -0.06
CA GLU A 99 35.55 21.93 1.35
C GLU A 99 34.47 21.15 2.14
N TYR A 100 34.52 19.83 2.09
CA TYR A 100 33.55 18.95 2.77
C TYR A 100 34.29 18.11 3.80
N HIS A 101 33.61 17.77 4.91
CA HIS A 101 34.17 17.01 6.01
C HIS A 101 33.30 15.85 6.46
N ALA A 102 32.10 15.67 5.87
CA ALA A 102 31.18 14.62 6.22
C ALA A 102 30.25 14.27 5.05
N TYR A 103 29.67 13.09 5.15
CA TYR A 103 28.48 12.72 4.37
C TYR A 103 27.26 12.72 5.28
N VAL A 104 26.16 13.24 4.76
CA VAL A 104 24.87 13.27 5.47
C VAL A 104 23.79 12.68 4.58
N ALA A 105 22.96 11.82 5.15
CA ALA A 105 21.80 11.26 4.48
C ALA A 105 20.54 12.06 4.81
N TRP A 106 19.66 12.17 3.83
CA TRP A 106 18.42 12.94 3.87
C TRP A 106 17.30 12.11 3.22
N ALA A 107 16.07 12.22 3.73
CA ALA A 107 14.86 11.82 3.01
C ALA A 107 14.15 13.09 2.54
N ALA A 108 13.86 13.14 1.25
CA ALA A 108 13.23 14.30 0.64
C ALA A 108 11.97 13.87 -0.12
N GLU A 109 10.88 14.61 0.05
CA GLU A 109 9.72 14.44 -0.84
C GLU A 109 10.10 14.70 -2.31
N PRO A 110 9.39 14.13 -3.29
CA PRO A 110 9.65 14.38 -4.71
C PRO A 110 9.62 15.88 -5.07
N THR A 111 8.79 16.66 -4.39
CA THR A 111 8.68 18.12 -4.59
C THR A 111 9.77 18.94 -3.87
N MET A 112 10.60 18.28 -3.10
CA MET A 112 11.65 18.90 -2.27
C MET A 112 11.14 19.94 -1.24
N ARG A 113 9.84 20.01 -0.98
CA ARG A 113 9.25 20.92 0.01
C ARG A 113 9.54 20.48 1.44
N MET A 114 9.62 19.18 1.63
CA MET A 114 10.00 18.59 2.91
C MET A 114 11.27 17.78 2.75
N VAL A 115 12.28 18.11 3.53
CA VAL A 115 13.54 17.39 3.59
C VAL A 115 13.84 17.05 5.05
N VAL A 116 13.93 15.78 5.35
CA VAL A 116 14.19 15.26 6.69
C VAL A 116 15.64 14.81 6.75
N ARG A 117 16.37 15.31 7.74
CA ARG A 117 17.75 14.89 7.99
C ARG A 117 17.77 13.50 8.64
N LEU A 118 18.43 12.54 8.03
CA LEU A 118 18.57 11.17 8.56
C LEU A 118 19.85 10.98 9.37
N GLY A 119 20.90 11.75 9.11
CA GLY A 119 22.11 11.69 9.91
C GLY A 119 23.40 11.57 9.10
N ALA A 120 24.53 11.61 9.80
CA ALA A 120 25.83 11.40 9.18
C ALA A 120 26.04 9.94 8.83
N VAL A 121 26.61 9.69 7.65
CA VAL A 121 26.87 8.35 7.10
C VAL A 121 28.31 8.22 6.62
N GLY A 122 28.74 6.99 6.35
CA GLY A 122 30.06 6.67 5.82
C GLY A 122 30.06 5.33 5.10
N ASN A 123 31.25 4.83 4.78
CA ASN A 123 31.36 3.47 4.27
C ASN A 123 30.95 2.45 5.33
N GLY A 124 30.24 1.40 4.93
CA GLY A 124 29.68 0.38 5.80
C GLY A 124 28.18 0.55 6.03
N VAL A 125 27.69 -0.07 7.10
CA VAL A 125 26.27 -0.12 7.46
C VAL A 125 25.95 0.96 8.48
N THR A 126 24.92 1.76 8.22
CA THR A 126 24.46 2.84 9.09
C THR A 126 22.95 2.74 9.28
N PRO A 127 22.44 2.36 10.46
CA PRO A 127 21.03 2.52 10.79
C PRO A 127 20.65 4.00 10.78
N LEU A 128 19.52 4.32 10.18
CA LEU A 128 19.02 5.69 10.06
C LEU A 128 17.75 5.88 10.90
N PRO A 129 17.41 7.12 11.29
CA PRO A 129 16.13 7.43 11.93
C PRO A 129 14.94 7.02 11.06
N THR A 130 13.82 6.76 11.72
CA THR A 130 12.55 6.43 11.08
C THR A 130 12.13 7.51 10.09
N ILE A 131 11.62 7.06 8.94
CA ILE A 131 11.03 7.91 7.90
C ILE A 131 9.53 7.65 7.89
N ASP A 132 8.72 8.70 8.00
CA ASP A 132 7.26 8.69 7.93
C ASP A 132 6.72 9.41 6.68
N LEU A 133 7.54 9.50 5.65
CA LEU A 133 7.17 9.99 4.32
C LEU A 133 6.73 8.83 3.44
N GLU A 134 5.59 8.96 2.79
CA GLU A 134 5.09 7.90 1.90
C GLU A 134 5.88 7.81 0.59
N LYS A 135 6.25 8.97 0.04
CA LYS A 135 7.00 9.10 -1.19
C LYS A 135 8.25 9.93 -0.90
N PHE A 136 9.40 9.32 -1.06
CA PHE A 136 10.65 10.00 -0.76
C PHE A 136 11.81 9.51 -1.63
N THR A 137 12.79 10.37 -1.73
CA THR A 137 14.11 10.09 -2.29
C THR A 137 15.12 10.14 -1.15
N VAL A 138 15.98 9.16 -1.04
CA VAL A 138 17.14 9.22 -0.16
C VAL A 138 18.29 9.87 -0.93
N LEU A 139 18.86 10.90 -0.33
CA LEU A 139 20.03 11.60 -0.83
C LEU A 139 21.17 11.44 0.15
N VAL A 140 22.38 11.25 -0.36
CA VAL A 140 23.61 11.38 0.43
C VAL A 140 24.42 12.52 -0.17
N THR A 141 24.65 13.55 0.64
CA THR A 141 25.38 14.75 0.22
C THR A 141 26.71 14.87 0.96
N ALA A 142 27.70 15.47 0.33
CA ALA A 142 28.92 15.88 0.99
C ALA A 142 28.69 17.24 1.66
N GLU A 143 29.01 17.35 2.93
CA GLU A 143 28.69 18.50 3.80
C GLU A 143 29.94 19.04 4.49
N ARG A 144 29.93 20.34 4.77
CA ARG A 144 30.99 20.99 5.56
C ARG A 144 30.97 20.59 7.04
N SER A 145 29.84 20.06 7.51
CA SER A 145 29.66 19.61 8.89
C SER A 145 28.77 18.42 9.01
N ARG A 146 29.10 17.51 9.95
CA ARG A 146 28.22 16.41 10.35
C ARG A 146 26.87 16.87 10.89
N SER A 147 26.77 18.12 11.34
CA SER A 147 25.55 18.72 11.91
C SER A 147 24.79 19.59 10.90
N ALA A 148 25.09 19.49 9.60
CA ALA A 148 24.33 20.20 8.57
C ALA A 148 22.82 20.00 8.77
N ARG A 149 22.06 21.09 8.69
CA ARG A 149 20.60 21.10 8.89
C ARG A 149 19.82 21.05 7.60
N GLU A 150 20.47 21.41 6.49
CA GLU A 150 19.93 21.42 5.15
C GLU A 150 20.92 20.72 4.22
N PRO A 151 20.45 20.03 3.17
CA PRO A 151 21.33 19.37 2.22
C PRO A 151 22.07 20.39 1.37
N GLY A 152 23.38 20.20 1.29
CA GLY A 152 24.22 20.96 0.35
C GLY A 152 23.99 20.51 -1.10
N THR A 153 24.62 21.23 -2.03
CA THR A 153 24.47 21.01 -3.47
C THR A 153 25.25 19.81 -3.99
N ARG A 154 26.24 19.30 -3.23
CA ARG A 154 27.09 18.18 -3.66
C ARG A 154 26.47 16.83 -3.29
N THR A 155 25.54 16.37 -4.12
CA THR A 155 25.00 15.02 -4.01
C THR A 155 26.04 13.99 -4.44
N VAL A 156 26.15 12.89 -3.70
CA VAL A 156 27.06 11.76 -3.96
C VAL A 156 26.30 10.51 -4.35
N LEU A 157 25.24 10.20 -3.60
CA LEU A 157 24.35 9.07 -3.88
C LEU A 157 22.89 9.52 -3.81
N ARG A 158 22.03 8.87 -4.59
CA ARG A 158 20.58 9.11 -4.59
C ARG A 158 19.82 7.83 -4.88
N GLY A 159 18.66 7.65 -4.28
CA GLY A 159 17.75 6.52 -4.55
C GLY A 159 16.32 6.89 -4.23
N GLN A 160 15.39 6.30 -4.96
CA GLN A 160 13.96 6.59 -4.82
C GLN A 160 13.28 5.48 -4.03
N SER A 161 12.37 5.84 -3.15
CA SER A 161 11.49 4.87 -2.50
C SER A 161 10.65 4.12 -3.55
N PRO A 162 10.22 2.88 -3.27
CA PRO A 162 9.40 2.12 -4.21
C PRO A 162 8.15 2.87 -4.68
N SER A 163 7.48 3.57 -3.78
CA SER A 163 6.31 4.41 -4.08
C SER A 163 6.64 5.63 -4.95
N THR A 164 7.84 6.18 -4.81
CA THR A 164 8.29 7.33 -5.61
C THR A 164 8.63 6.94 -7.05
N ARG A 165 9.01 5.70 -7.31
CA ARG A 165 9.28 5.21 -8.68
C ARG A 165 8.08 5.27 -9.61
N LEU A 166 6.88 5.42 -9.06
CA LEU A 166 5.65 5.61 -9.84
C LEU A 166 5.45 7.06 -10.30
N PHE A 167 6.29 8.00 -9.85
CA PHE A 167 6.27 9.38 -10.32
C PHE A 167 6.90 9.49 -11.71
N PRO A 168 6.38 10.39 -12.55
CA PRO A 168 7.02 10.69 -13.82
C PRO A 168 8.50 11.09 -13.64
N PRO A 169 9.42 10.56 -14.43
CA PRO A 169 10.86 10.83 -14.29
C PRO A 169 11.26 12.31 -14.38
N ASP A 170 10.56 13.07 -15.20
CA ASP A 170 10.75 14.51 -15.40
C ASP A 170 10.54 15.32 -14.12
N MET A 171 9.54 14.99 -13.32
CA MET A 171 9.33 15.66 -12.03
C MET A 171 10.47 15.45 -11.06
N LEU A 172 11.07 14.26 -11.06
CA LEU A 172 12.20 13.93 -10.21
C LEU A 172 13.50 14.57 -10.69
N GLU A 173 13.70 14.64 -12.00
CA GLU A 173 14.85 15.33 -12.60
C GLU A 173 14.82 16.82 -12.30
N PHE A 174 13.65 17.43 -12.40
CA PHE A 174 13.47 18.84 -12.03
C PHE A 174 13.82 19.11 -10.56
N SER A 175 13.30 18.29 -9.65
CA SER A 175 13.58 18.42 -8.21
C SER A 175 15.08 18.26 -7.88
N ILE A 176 15.75 17.32 -8.54
CA ILE A 176 17.19 17.09 -8.36
C ILE A 176 18.00 18.20 -9.03
N GLY A 177 17.53 18.72 -10.16
CA GLY A 177 18.14 19.88 -10.83
C GLY A 177 18.16 21.12 -9.95
N ALA A 178 17.06 21.39 -9.24
CA ALA A 178 16.97 22.49 -8.27
C ALA A 178 18.00 22.37 -7.14
N MET A 179 18.28 21.14 -6.66
CA MET A 179 19.32 20.91 -5.65
C MET A 179 20.76 21.11 -6.16
N ARG A 180 20.97 21.08 -7.47
CA ARG A 180 22.31 21.28 -8.06
C ARG A 180 22.71 22.75 -8.18
N GLY A 181 21.88 23.68 -7.71
CA GLY A 181 22.15 25.11 -7.88
C GLY A 181 22.19 25.51 -9.36
N ALA A 182 21.50 24.78 -10.24
CA ALA A 182 21.20 25.28 -11.55
C ALA A 182 20.47 26.62 -11.35
N GLU A 183 21.03 27.71 -11.85
CA GLU A 183 20.37 29.00 -11.91
C GLU A 183 18.93 28.76 -12.40
N PRO A 184 17.90 29.39 -11.78
CA PRO A 184 16.55 29.28 -12.31
C PRO A 184 16.63 29.64 -13.78
N MET A 185 16.28 28.70 -14.67
CA MET A 185 16.20 28.99 -16.09
C MET A 185 15.28 30.20 -16.23
N SER A 186 15.85 31.31 -16.62
CA SER A 186 15.08 32.51 -16.94
C SER A 186 14.04 32.11 -17.99
N HIS A 187 12.78 32.25 -17.66
CA HIS A 187 11.66 32.09 -18.57
C HIS A 187 11.63 33.24 -19.57
N ASP A 188 12.68 33.37 -20.36
CA ASP A 188 12.77 34.27 -21.53
C ASP A 188 13.03 33.46 -22.81
N SER A 189 12.12 32.55 -23.07
CA SER A 189 11.84 32.09 -24.43
C SER A 189 10.32 32.00 -24.55
N ALA A 190 9.73 33.16 -24.77
CA ALA A 190 8.33 33.34 -25.09
C ALA A 190 8.02 32.60 -26.40
N MET A 191 7.33 31.48 -26.30
CA MET A 191 6.43 31.04 -27.36
C MET A 191 5.16 31.89 -27.27
N PRO A 192 4.72 32.52 -28.38
CA PRO A 192 3.51 33.33 -28.35
C PRO A 192 2.29 32.42 -28.29
N HIS A 193 1.69 32.30 -27.15
CA HIS A 193 0.31 31.84 -27.03
C HIS A 193 -0.58 33.04 -26.75
N ASP A 194 -1.19 33.55 -27.84
CA ASP A 194 -2.32 34.46 -27.80
C ASP A 194 -3.50 33.79 -27.10
N HIS A 195 -3.70 34.07 -25.82
CA HIS A 195 -4.99 33.99 -25.14
C HIS A 195 -5.05 35.10 -24.11
N ALA A 196 -5.29 36.31 -24.63
CA ALA A 196 -5.72 37.42 -23.80
C ALA A 196 -7.20 37.25 -23.46
N ALA A 197 -7.49 36.77 -22.27
CA ALA A 197 -8.73 37.05 -21.56
C ALA A 197 -8.36 37.34 -20.11
N ALA A 198 -8.10 38.61 -19.85
CA ALA A 198 -7.90 39.11 -18.51
C ALA A 198 -9.19 38.92 -17.70
N MET A 199 -9.13 38.07 -16.69
CA MET A 199 -10.03 38.11 -15.56
C MET A 199 -9.26 38.64 -14.37
N HIS A 200 -9.47 39.92 -14.07
CA HIS A 200 -9.12 40.50 -12.78
C HIS A 200 -10.00 39.84 -11.72
N HIS A 201 -9.44 38.92 -10.93
CA HIS A 201 -10.05 38.51 -9.68
C HIS A 201 -9.24 39.14 -8.56
N ASP A 202 -9.88 40.06 -7.84
CA ASP A 202 -9.42 40.55 -6.54
C ASP A 202 -9.33 39.39 -5.58
N HIS A 203 -8.10 38.90 -5.37
CA HIS A 203 -7.84 37.94 -4.33
C HIS A 203 -7.81 38.65 -2.97
N ALA A 204 -8.94 38.66 -2.27
CA ALA A 204 -8.94 38.98 -0.86
C ALA A 204 -8.07 37.91 -0.14
N MET A 205 -6.87 38.33 0.29
CA MET A 205 -5.96 37.50 1.07
C MET A 205 -6.61 37.19 2.40
N ALA A 206 -6.93 35.92 2.65
CA ALA A 206 -7.40 35.48 3.96
C ALA A 206 -6.32 35.80 5.00
N ALA A 207 -6.74 36.29 6.17
CA ALA A 207 -5.82 36.52 7.28
C ALA A 207 -5.14 35.21 7.71
N PRO A 208 -3.86 35.21 8.09
CA PRO A 208 -3.19 34.01 8.57
C PRO A 208 -3.89 33.51 9.84
N ASP A 209 -4.01 32.20 9.96
CA ASP A 209 -4.44 31.56 11.19
C ASP A 209 -3.39 31.76 12.29
N SER A 210 -3.71 31.35 13.51
CA SER A 210 -2.81 31.49 14.67
C SER A 210 -1.49 30.70 14.54
N SER A 211 -1.33 29.85 13.50
CA SER A 211 -0.11 29.09 13.19
C SER A 211 0.80 29.80 12.19
N GLY A 212 0.37 30.92 11.61
CA GLY A 212 1.14 31.67 10.61
C GLY A 212 1.12 31.05 9.23
N THR A 213 0.35 30.00 9.00
CA THR A 213 0.26 29.29 7.72
C THR A 213 -0.75 30.01 6.83
N ARG A 214 -0.32 30.47 5.66
CA ARG A 214 -1.22 31.00 4.62
C ARG A 214 -1.71 29.88 3.75
N TRP A 215 -2.98 29.56 3.84
CA TRP A 215 -3.67 28.67 2.91
C TRP A 215 -4.21 29.47 1.75
N THR A 216 -3.74 29.21 0.54
CA THR A 216 -4.38 29.69 -0.68
C THR A 216 -5.35 28.64 -1.16
N THR A 217 -6.63 28.89 -1.01
CA THR A 217 -7.67 28.10 -1.72
C THR A 217 -7.68 28.55 -3.18
N VAL A 218 -7.25 27.66 -4.08
CA VAL A 218 -7.50 27.86 -5.51
C VAL A 218 -8.92 27.35 -5.75
N PRO A 219 -9.87 28.22 -6.13
CA PRO A 219 -11.21 27.75 -6.47
C PRO A 219 -11.11 26.82 -7.68
N MET A 220 -11.67 25.61 -7.56
CA MET A 220 -11.80 24.73 -8.71
C MET A 220 -12.70 25.38 -9.75
N PRO A 221 -12.36 25.31 -11.04
CA PRO A 221 -13.24 25.83 -12.11
C PRO A 221 -14.60 25.18 -12.01
N ALA A 222 -15.64 25.99 -12.15
CA ALA A 222 -17.03 25.53 -12.19
C ALA A 222 -17.17 24.49 -13.31
N GLY A 223 -17.63 23.28 -12.99
CA GLY A 223 -17.84 22.20 -13.96
C GLY A 223 -16.76 21.11 -13.96
N LEU A 224 -15.67 21.24 -13.19
CA LEU A 224 -14.66 20.20 -12.96
C LEU A 224 -14.85 19.53 -11.60
N THR A 225 -16.05 19.12 -11.27
CA THR A 225 -16.25 18.24 -10.11
C THR A 225 -16.05 16.80 -10.56
N MET A 226 -14.85 16.30 -10.47
CA MET A 226 -14.58 14.86 -10.50
C MET A 226 -15.13 14.14 -9.25
N LEU A 227 -15.65 14.90 -8.30
CA LEU A 227 -16.24 14.39 -7.06
C LEU A 227 -17.72 14.78 -7.03
N PRO A 228 -18.62 13.87 -6.64
CA PRO A 228 -20.01 14.22 -6.34
C PRO A 228 -20.06 15.42 -5.38
N ALA A 229 -21.11 16.22 -5.47
CA ALA A 229 -21.26 17.42 -4.63
C ALA A 229 -21.17 17.11 -3.13
N GLU A 230 -21.56 15.91 -2.75
CA GLU A 230 -21.48 15.39 -1.38
C GLU A 230 -20.03 15.12 -0.91
N MET A 231 -19.11 14.92 -1.85
CA MET A 231 -17.69 14.71 -1.60
C MET A 231 -16.87 16.00 -1.69
N ALA A 232 -17.51 17.16 -1.88
CA ALA A 232 -16.78 18.42 -1.74
C ALA A 232 -16.05 18.43 -0.40
N LEU A 233 -14.73 18.64 -0.45
CA LEU A 233 -13.86 18.71 0.73
C LEU A 233 -14.39 19.77 1.70
N ARG A 234 -15.35 19.40 2.51
CA ARG A 234 -15.85 20.25 3.58
C ARG A 234 -14.99 20.04 4.80
N PRO A 235 -14.48 21.09 5.44
CA PRO A 235 -13.64 20.98 6.63
C PRO A 235 -14.35 20.32 7.83
N ALA A 236 -15.66 20.09 7.75
CA ALA A 236 -16.47 19.47 8.79
C ALA A 236 -17.24 18.27 8.22
N VAL A 237 -16.56 17.19 7.90
CA VAL A 237 -17.25 15.89 7.71
C VAL A 237 -17.53 15.34 9.09
N THR A 238 -18.80 15.18 9.43
CA THR A 238 -19.19 14.49 10.67
C THR A 238 -18.62 13.07 10.65
N PRO A 239 -17.85 12.65 11.66
CA PRO A 239 -17.36 11.30 11.73
C PRO A 239 -18.52 10.30 11.58
N TYR A 240 -18.35 9.33 10.67
CA TYR A 240 -19.41 8.40 10.30
C TYR A 240 -19.02 6.98 10.68
N LEU A 241 -19.88 6.32 11.43
CA LEU A 241 -19.99 4.87 11.53
C LEU A 241 -21.47 4.52 11.42
N PRO A 242 -21.85 3.47 10.66
CA PRO A 242 -23.24 3.09 10.54
C PRO A 242 -23.78 2.58 11.88
N GLU A 243 -25.03 2.90 12.17
CA GLU A 243 -25.73 2.40 13.33
C GLU A 243 -26.77 1.33 12.93
N GLY A 244 -27.14 0.47 13.85
CA GLY A 244 -28.09 -0.60 13.62
C GLY A 244 -27.43 -1.94 13.32
N GLY A 245 -27.98 -2.72 12.38
CA GLY A 245 -27.44 -4.03 12.02
C GLY A 245 -27.72 -5.09 13.09
N ALA A 246 -28.87 -5.73 13.01
CA ALA A 246 -29.29 -6.74 14.01
C ALA A 246 -28.59 -8.10 13.82
N THR A 247 -28.29 -8.46 12.56
CA THR A 247 -27.79 -9.78 12.18
C THR A 247 -26.26 -9.87 12.31
N ALA A 248 -25.77 -10.94 12.92
CA ALA A 248 -24.32 -11.19 12.97
C ALA A 248 -23.79 -11.53 11.58
N ALA A 249 -22.64 -10.98 11.24
CA ALA A 249 -21.95 -11.35 9.99
C ALA A 249 -21.63 -12.84 9.98
N ARG A 250 -21.84 -13.49 8.84
CA ARG A 250 -21.50 -14.90 8.61
C ARG A 250 -20.15 -14.99 7.88
N PRO A 251 -19.42 -16.10 8.04
CA PRO A 251 -18.25 -16.37 7.19
C PRO A 251 -18.63 -16.45 5.72
N ARG A 252 -17.64 -16.16 4.86
CA ARG A 252 -17.78 -16.27 3.41
C ARG A 252 -18.14 -17.70 2.98
N GLU A 253 -19.16 -17.82 2.14
CA GLU A 253 -19.56 -19.05 1.47
C GLU A 253 -19.15 -19.04 0.00
N VAL A 254 -19.00 -20.23 -0.59
CA VAL A 254 -18.72 -20.37 -2.01
C VAL A 254 -20.03 -20.63 -2.75
N VAL A 255 -20.38 -19.74 -3.66
CA VAL A 255 -21.54 -19.87 -4.53
C VAL A 255 -21.06 -20.31 -5.92
N ARG A 256 -21.44 -21.51 -6.33
CA ARG A 256 -21.10 -22.06 -7.65
C ARG A 256 -22.24 -21.84 -8.62
N LEU A 257 -21.95 -21.08 -9.67
CA LEU A 257 -22.93 -20.75 -10.72
C LEU A 257 -22.63 -21.50 -12.00
N LYS A 258 -23.68 -21.90 -12.68
CA LYS A 258 -23.66 -22.46 -14.02
C LYS A 258 -24.09 -21.40 -15.03
N ASP A 259 -23.85 -21.69 -16.29
CA ASP A 259 -24.36 -20.88 -17.39
C ASP A 259 -25.89 -20.74 -17.31
N GLY A 260 -26.41 -19.54 -17.43
CA GLY A 260 -27.82 -19.19 -17.30
C GLY A 260 -28.35 -19.03 -15.88
N ASP A 261 -27.55 -19.29 -14.85
CA ASP A 261 -28.00 -19.16 -13.46
C ASP A 261 -28.30 -17.69 -13.07
N THR A 262 -29.15 -17.55 -12.04
CA THR A 262 -29.40 -16.26 -11.40
C THR A 262 -28.88 -16.26 -9.97
N LEU A 263 -27.97 -15.32 -9.67
CA LEU A 263 -27.50 -15.02 -8.33
C LEU A 263 -28.38 -13.94 -7.69
N ARG A 264 -28.86 -14.18 -6.47
CA ARG A 264 -29.40 -13.12 -5.63
C ARG A 264 -28.28 -12.55 -4.78
N LEU A 265 -28.06 -11.24 -4.91
CA LEU A 265 -27.04 -10.52 -4.15
C LEU A 265 -27.69 -9.33 -3.43
N GLU A 266 -27.53 -9.25 -2.13
CA GLU A 266 -28.12 -8.23 -1.30
C GLU A 266 -27.04 -7.48 -0.51
N ALA A 267 -27.06 -6.16 -0.53
CA ALA A 267 -26.23 -5.33 0.35
C ALA A 267 -27.02 -4.96 1.61
N GLY A 268 -26.43 -5.11 2.77
CA GLY A 268 -27.12 -4.81 4.03
C GLY A 268 -26.16 -4.60 5.21
N LEU A 269 -26.75 -4.21 6.36
CA LEU A 269 -26.01 -4.00 7.60
C LEU A 269 -25.84 -5.31 8.37
N VAL A 270 -24.64 -5.50 8.90
CA VAL A 270 -24.32 -6.64 9.78
C VAL A 270 -23.60 -6.16 11.03
N ARG A 271 -23.71 -6.94 12.10
CA ARG A 271 -22.85 -6.80 13.28
C ARG A 271 -21.63 -7.69 13.15
N ARG A 272 -20.48 -7.13 13.39
CA ARG A 272 -19.22 -7.85 13.42
C ARG A 272 -18.49 -7.58 14.73
N THR A 273 -17.88 -8.64 15.29
CA THR A 273 -16.96 -8.50 16.42
C THR A 273 -15.54 -8.58 15.90
N LEU A 274 -14.74 -7.56 16.14
CA LEU A 274 -13.35 -7.48 15.74
C LEU A 274 -12.56 -6.87 16.89
N LEU A 275 -11.42 -7.49 17.26
CA LEU A 275 -10.57 -7.03 18.36
C LEU A 275 -11.33 -6.84 19.70
N GLY A 276 -12.39 -7.62 19.93
CA GLY A 276 -13.21 -7.52 21.14
C GLY A 276 -14.32 -6.46 21.11
N HIS A 277 -14.32 -5.59 20.10
CA HIS A 277 -15.35 -4.56 19.92
C HIS A 277 -16.41 -5.00 18.90
N ARG A 278 -17.64 -4.50 19.09
CA ARG A 278 -18.75 -4.74 18.16
C ARG A 278 -18.93 -3.53 17.25
N TYR A 279 -19.00 -3.80 15.95
CA TYR A 279 -19.23 -2.78 14.92
C TYR A 279 -20.42 -3.13 14.06
N THR A 280 -21.14 -2.11 13.63
CA THR A 280 -22.03 -2.21 12.49
C THR A 280 -21.18 -1.99 11.24
N MET A 281 -21.26 -2.93 10.31
CA MET A 281 -20.52 -2.90 9.05
C MET A 281 -21.46 -3.25 7.90
N PHE A 282 -20.98 -3.10 6.68
CA PHE A 282 -21.71 -3.48 5.48
C PHE A 282 -21.32 -4.89 5.04
N ALA A 283 -22.23 -5.58 4.37
CA ALA A 283 -21.95 -6.91 3.85
C ALA A 283 -22.83 -7.25 2.65
N TYR A 284 -22.28 -8.05 1.74
CA TYR A 284 -23.09 -8.74 0.74
C TYR A 284 -23.62 -10.07 1.31
N ASN A 285 -24.94 -10.32 1.20
CA ASN A 285 -25.63 -11.52 1.68
C ASN A 285 -25.35 -11.83 3.17
N GLY A 286 -25.10 -10.80 3.98
CA GLY A 286 -24.77 -10.96 5.40
C GLY A 286 -23.43 -11.66 5.67
N GLN A 287 -22.53 -11.75 4.69
CA GLN A 287 -21.24 -12.42 4.77
C GLN A 287 -20.09 -11.41 4.73
N TYR A 288 -19.01 -11.70 5.44
CA TYR A 288 -17.83 -10.86 5.46
C TYR A 288 -16.55 -11.71 5.34
N PRO A 289 -15.76 -11.57 4.27
CA PRO A 289 -16.13 -10.92 3.00
C PRO A 289 -17.42 -11.46 2.39
N GLY A 290 -17.97 -10.77 1.40
CA GLY A 290 -19.11 -11.24 0.64
C GLY A 290 -18.86 -12.61 -0.03
N PRO A 291 -19.88 -13.25 -0.60
CA PRO A 291 -19.76 -14.57 -1.23
C PRO A 291 -18.59 -14.68 -2.21
N LEU A 292 -17.87 -15.81 -2.19
CA LEU A 292 -16.99 -16.19 -3.28
C LEU A 292 -17.83 -16.80 -4.40
N ILE A 293 -17.94 -16.10 -5.52
CA ILE A 293 -18.65 -16.58 -6.71
C ILE A 293 -17.66 -17.40 -7.53
N GLU A 294 -17.96 -18.69 -7.75
CA GLU A 294 -17.24 -19.54 -8.69
C GLU A 294 -18.09 -19.79 -9.94
N VAL A 295 -17.49 -19.56 -11.12
CA VAL A 295 -18.19 -19.71 -12.41
C VAL A 295 -17.21 -20.20 -13.47
N ALA A 296 -17.72 -20.93 -14.49
CA ALA A 296 -16.89 -21.36 -15.61
C ALA A 296 -16.67 -20.21 -16.60
N ARG A 297 -15.48 -20.17 -17.22
CA ARG A 297 -15.21 -19.26 -18.34
C ARG A 297 -16.20 -19.51 -19.49
N GLY A 298 -16.72 -18.43 -20.04
CA GLY A 298 -17.69 -18.42 -21.12
C GLY A 298 -19.14 -18.42 -20.64
N SER A 299 -19.40 -18.63 -19.34
CA SER A 299 -20.75 -18.55 -18.78
C SER A 299 -21.31 -17.15 -18.82
N GLU A 300 -22.62 -17.06 -18.91
CA GLU A 300 -23.41 -15.85 -18.71
C GLU A 300 -24.34 -16.06 -17.51
N VAL A 301 -24.37 -15.15 -16.57
CA VAL A 301 -25.24 -15.23 -15.39
C VAL A 301 -25.97 -13.92 -15.17
N THR A 302 -27.13 -14.00 -14.53
CA THR A 302 -27.90 -12.83 -14.09
C THR A 302 -27.65 -12.60 -12.61
N VAL A 303 -27.39 -11.36 -12.19
CA VAL A 303 -27.37 -11.00 -10.79
C VAL A 303 -28.56 -10.10 -10.48
N ALA A 304 -29.49 -10.61 -9.68
CA ALA A 304 -30.59 -9.82 -9.11
C ALA A 304 -30.08 -9.20 -7.81
N PHE A 305 -29.80 -7.91 -7.86
CA PHE A 305 -29.26 -7.16 -6.73
C PHE A 305 -30.34 -6.37 -6.00
N ALA A 306 -30.29 -6.37 -4.67
CA ALA A 306 -31.16 -5.57 -3.80
C ALA A 306 -30.32 -4.75 -2.79
N ASN A 307 -30.66 -3.48 -2.64
CA ASN A 307 -30.00 -2.56 -1.71
C ASN A 307 -30.82 -2.40 -0.43
N HIS A 308 -30.35 -2.99 0.67
CA HIS A 308 -30.93 -2.84 2.02
C HIS A 308 -30.09 -1.92 2.92
N LEU A 309 -29.14 -1.17 2.34
CA LEU A 309 -28.37 -0.16 3.06
C LEU A 309 -29.22 1.11 3.25
N PRO A 310 -28.87 1.96 4.24
CA PRO A 310 -29.47 3.27 4.40
C PRO A 310 -29.09 4.27 3.31
N ASP A 311 -28.05 3.97 2.55
CA ASP A 311 -27.47 4.82 1.50
C ASP A 311 -27.60 4.17 0.12
N SER A 312 -27.53 5.01 -0.93
CA SER A 312 -27.43 4.49 -2.30
C SER A 312 -26.14 3.71 -2.50
N THR A 313 -26.18 2.72 -3.39
CA THR A 313 -25.02 1.88 -3.71
C THR A 313 -25.02 1.45 -5.19
N SER A 314 -24.04 0.67 -5.59
CA SER A 314 -23.98 -0.06 -6.86
C SER A 314 -23.12 -1.31 -6.68
N VAL A 315 -23.02 -2.15 -7.71
CA VAL A 315 -22.05 -3.24 -7.73
C VAL A 315 -21.23 -3.14 -9.01
N HIS A 316 -19.94 -2.88 -8.87
CA HIS A 316 -18.97 -2.96 -9.96
C HIS A 316 -18.27 -4.31 -9.93
N TRP A 317 -17.99 -4.86 -11.11
CA TRP A 317 -17.41 -6.19 -11.33
C TRP A 317 -15.97 -6.01 -11.81
N HIS A 318 -15.10 -5.74 -10.88
CA HIS A 318 -13.77 -5.24 -11.13
C HIS A 318 -12.90 -6.23 -11.91
N GLY A 319 -12.38 -5.74 -13.03
CA GLY A 319 -11.46 -6.48 -13.91
C GLY A 319 -12.13 -7.38 -14.94
N ILE A 320 -13.44 -7.61 -14.87
CA ILE A 320 -14.17 -8.39 -15.86
C ILE A 320 -14.50 -7.52 -17.07
N ARG A 321 -14.27 -8.01 -18.28
CA ARG A 321 -14.67 -7.33 -19.52
C ARG A 321 -16.18 -7.50 -19.73
N LEU A 322 -16.94 -6.50 -19.36
CA LEU A 322 -18.40 -6.50 -19.39
C LEU A 322 -18.95 -5.56 -20.47
N ASP A 323 -20.21 -5.82 -20.81
CA ASP A 323 -21.00 -4.84 -21.52
C ASP A 323 -21.30 -3.63 -20.61
N ASN A 324 -21.14 -2.43 -21.15
CA ASN A 324 -21.26 -1.17 -20.41
C ASN A 324 -22.48 -1.06 -19.47
N PRO A 325 -23.71 -1.48 -19.84
CA PRO A 325 -24.87 -1.39 -18.94
C PRO A 325 -24.76 -2.23 -17.66
N SER A 326 -23.84 -3.19 -17.60
CA SER A 326 -23.62 -4.07 -16.44
C SER A 326 -22.37 -3.72 -15.64
N ASP A 327 -21.65 -2.65 -15.98
CA ASP A 327 -20.40 -2.28 -15.33
C ASP A 327 -20.57 -1.77 -13.88
N GLY A 328 -21.74 -1.22 -13.56
CA GLY A 328 -22.06 -0.81 -12.19
C GLY A 328 -21.51 0.53 -11.74
N THR A 329 -21.11 1.39 -12.68
CA THR A 329 -20.56 2.72 -12.38
C THR A 329 -21.65 3.80 -12.44
N PRO A 330 -22.07 4.37 -11.29
CA PRO A 330 -23.12 5.39 -11.24
C PRO A 330 -22.75 6.66 -12.01
N GLY A 331 -23.76 7.19 -12.71
CA GLY A 331 -23.59 8.39 -13.54
C GLY A 331 -23.00 8.14 -14.93
N LEU A 332 -22.41 6.93 -15.15
CA LEU A 332 -21.88 6.53 -16.46
C LEU A 332 -22.70 5.38 -17.06
N THR A 333 -22.86 4.28 -16.36
CA THR A 333 -23.48 3.07 -16.89
C THR A 333 -24.86 2.81 -16.31
N GLN A 334 -25.16 3.36 -15.14
CA GLN A 334 -26.44 3.25 -14.46
C GLN A 334 -26.64 4.40 -13.46
N PRO A 335 -27.86 4.63 -12.94
CA PRO A 335 -28.07 5.39 -11.73
C PRO A 335 -27.56 4.63 -10.48
N ALA A 336 -27.19 5.36 -9.42
CA ALA A 336 -27.00 4.75 -8.11
C ALA A 336 -28.32 4.09 -7.65
N ILE A 337 -28.23 2.92 -7.03
CA ILE A 337 -29.38 2.14 -6.55
C ILE A 337 -29.76 2.66 -5.17
N PRO A 338 -30.93 3.32 -5.01
CA PRO A 338 -31.33 3.92 -3.74
C PRO A 338 -31.63 2.85 -2.66
N PRO A 339 -31.76 3.25 -1.39
CA PRO A 339 -32.25 2.37 -0.33
C PRO A 339 -33.59 1.69 -0.72
N GLY A 340 -33.68 0.38 -0.54
CA GLY A 340 -34.80 -0.44 -0.97
C GLY A 340 -34.92 -0.67 -2.47
N GLY A 341 -33.97 -0.13 -3.26
CA GLY A 341 -33.95 -0.30 -4.72
C GLY A 341 -33.33 -1.62 -5.15
N GLU A 342 -33.62 -2.00 -6.39
CA GLU A 342 -33.13 -3.22 -7.02
C GLU A 342 -32.50 -2.89 -8.37
N PHE A 343 -31.58 -3.76 -8.82
CA PHE A 343 -30.97 -3.67 -10.14
C PHE A 343 -30.60 -5.08 -10.65
N THR A 344 -30.64 -5.27 -11.96
CA THR A 344 -30.30 -6.55 -12.59
C THR A 344 -29.08 -6.38 -13.48
N TYR A 345 -28.01 -7.08 -13.13
CA TYR A 345 -26.79 -7.17 -13.93
C TYR A 345 -26.79 -8.44 -14.78
N ARG A 346 -26.29 -8.35 -16.01
CA ARG A 346 -26.01 -9.49 -16.87
C ARG A 346 -24.53 -9.60 -17.07
N LEU A 347 -23.93 -10.66 -16.52
CA LEU A 347 -22.48 -10.83 -16.47
C LEU A 347 -22.08 -11.96 -17.41
N ARG A 348 -21.15 -11.67 -18.29
CA ARG A 348 -20.46 -12.66 -19.10
C ARG A 348 -19.02 -12.76 -18.65
N PHE A 349 -18.48 -13.97 -18.53
CA PHE A 349 -17.13 -14.24 -18.03
C PHE A 349 -16.21 -14.72 -19.16
N PRO A 350 -15.66 -13.83 -20.00
CA PRO A 350 -14.87 -14.23 -21.17
C PRO A 350 -13.49 -14.78 -20.80
N ASP A 351 -12.93 -14.37 -19.66
CA ASP A 351 -11.58 -14.70 -19.27
C ASP A 351 -11.56 -15.42 -17.92
N ALA A 352 -10.68 -16.42 -17.77
CA ALA A 352 -10.43 -17.09 -16.50
C ALA A 352 -9.52 -16.24 -15.61
N GLY A 353 -9.67 -16.35 -14.29
CA GLY A 353 -8.85 -15.63 -13.34
C GLY A 353 -9.59 -15.33 -12.04
N ILE A 354 -8.90 -14.59 -11.17
CA ILE A 354 -9.46 -14.06 -9.95
C ILE A 354 -9.87 -12.60 -10.16
N TYR A 355 -11.10 -12.28 -9.81
CA TYR A 355 -11.71 -10.97 -9.90
C TYR A 355 -12.38 -10.65 -8.57
N TRP A 356 -12.91 -9.44 -8.43
CA TRP A 356 -13.65 -9.04 -7.25
C TRP A 356 -14.80 -8.08 -7.59
N TYR A 357 -15.70 -7.87 -6.66
CA TYR A 357 -16.82 -6.95 -6.82
C TYR A 357 -16.96 -6.07 -5.59
N HIS A 358 -17.32 -4.81 -5.82
CA HIS A 358 -17.43 -3.77 -4.82
C HIS A 358 -18.32 -2.62 -5.32
N PRO A 359 -18.77 -1.69 -4.46
CA PRO A 359 -19.55 -0.53 -4.91
C PRO A 359 -18.68 0.52 -5.62
N HIS A 360 -19.34 1.38 -6.42
CA HIS A 360 -18.78 2.63 -6.92
C HIS A 360 -19.57 3.85 -6.38
N VAL A 361 -20.15 3.75 -5.18
CA VAL A 361 -20.76 4.83 -4.43
C VAL A 361 -20.08 4.91 -3.09
N ARG A 362 -19.47 6.05 -2.76
CA ARG A 362 -18.76 6.22 -1.49
C ARG A 362 -17.88 5.03 -1.15
N GLU A 363 -17.00 4.68 -2.06
CA GLU A 363 -16.04 3.56 -1.89
C GLU A 363 -15.21 3.74 -0.62
N ASP A 364 -14.85 4.99 -0.32
CA ASP A 364 -14.18 5.40 0.91
C ASP A 364 -14.90 4.95 2.19
N ILE A 365 -16.19 4.70 2.14
CA ILE A 365 -17.01 4.22 3.24
C ILE A 365 -17.47 2.79 3.01
N GLN A 366 -18.09 2.53 1.86
CA GLN A 366 -18.80 1.27 1.64
C GLN A 366 -17.85 0.09 1.48
N GLN A 367 -16.75 0.27 0.76
CA GLN A 367 -15.69 -0.74 0.64
C GLN A 367 -14.95 -0.89 1.96
N GLU A 368 -14.52 0.20 2.59
CA GLU A 368 -13.84 0.19 3.89
C GLU A 368 -14.66 -0.53 4.98
N LEU A 369 -15.98 -0.45 4.91
CA LEU A 369 -16.89 -1.13 5.84
C LEU A 369 -17.30 -2.54 5.40
N GLY A 370 -16.77 -3.06 4.27
CA GLY A 370 -16.86 -4.47 3.94
C GLY A 370 -17.71 -4.86 2.75
N LEU A 371 -18.18 -3.92 1.93
CA LEU A 371 -18.87 -4.26 0.69
C LEU A 371 -17.90 -4.70 -0.40
N TYR A 372 -17.40 -5.90 -0.30
CA TYR A 372 -16.57 -6.54 -1.33
C TYR A 372 -16.67 -8.07 -1.27
N GLY A 373 -16.37 -8.70 -2.39
CA GLY A 373 -16.27 -10.14 -2.50
C GLY A 373 -15.47 -10.57 -3.74
N ASN A 374 -15.15 -11.85 -3.86
CA ASN A 374 -14.38 -12.38 -4.96
C ASN A 374 -15.23 -13.11 -6.01
N ILE A 375 -14.72 -13.11 -7.23
CA ILE A 375 -15.20 -13.96 -8.33
C ILE A 375 -14.02 -14.77 -8.84
N LEU A 376 -14.13 -16.10 -8.85
CA LEU A 376 -13.15 -16.99 -9.43
C LEU A 376 -13.75 -17.62 -10.71
N VAL A 377 -13.23 -17.21 -11.85
CA VAL A 377 -13.60 -17.72 -13.15
C VAL A 377 -12.65 -18.84 -13.54
N ARG A 378 -13.18 -20.04 -13.76
CA ARG A 378 -12.37 -21.24 -14.03
C ARG A 378 -12.44 -21.66 -15.50
N SER A 379 -11.30 -22.02 -16.08
CA SER A 379 -11.28 -22.69 -17.38
C SER A 379 -11.71 -24.14 -17.25
N PRO A 380 -12.51 -24.66 -18.17
CA PRO A 380 -12.91 -26.07 -18.17
C PRO A 380 -11.74 -27.06 -18.23
N GLY A 381 -10.62 -26.69 -18.83
CA GLY A 381 -9.42 -27.53 -18.97
C GLY A 381 -8.37 -27.32 -17.87
N GLY A 382 -8.63 -26.44 -16.88
CA GLY A 382 -7.65 -25.99 -15.91
C GLY A 382 -6.76 -24.88 -16.45
N ASP A 383 -6.34 -23.96 -15.58
CA ASP A 383 -5.56 -22.78 -15.96
C ASP A 383 -4.08 -22.90 -15.61
N TYR A 384 -3.75 -23.80 -14.67
CA TYR A 384 -2.42 -23.88 -14.06
C TYR A 384 -2.04 -25.33 -13.77
N SER A 385 -0.77 -25.56 -13.49
CA SER A 385 -0.28 -26.87 -13.01
C SER A 385 -1.08 -27.33 -11.78
N PRO A 386 -1.31 -28.62 -11.60
CA PRO A 386 -2.09 -29.12 -10.47
C PRO A 386 -1.55 -28.66 -9.13
N ALA A 387 -2.44 -28.32 -8.19
CA ALA A 387 -2.15 -28.05 -6.80
C ALA A 387 -2.98 -28.99 -5.92
N ASN A 388 -2.49 -29.31 -4.72
CA ASN A 388 -3.24 -30.14 -3.78
C ASN A 388 -4.43 -29.39 -3.18
N ARG A 389 -4.31 -28.05 -3.11
CA ARG A 389 -5.32 -27.16 -2.57
C ARG A 389 -5.28 -25.80 -3.25
N GLU A 390 -6.43 -25.20 -3.33
CA GLU A 390 -6.57 -23.80 -3.73
C GLU A 390 -7.22 -22.99 -2.60
N ALA A 391 -6.74 -21.78 -2.41
CA ALA A 391 -7.24 -20.86 -1.40
C ALA A 391 -7.38 -19.46 -2.02
N VAL A 392 -8.57 -18.88 -1.91
CA VAL A 392 -8.85 -17.51 -2.32
C VAL A 392 -8.73 -16.63 -1.09
N LEU A 393 -7.78 -15.73 -1.09
CA LEU A 393 -7.50 -14.81 0.02
C LEU A 393 -7.82 -13.38 -0.40
N MET A 394 -8.66 -12.75 0.39
CA MET A 394 -8.94 -11.32 0.33
C MET A 394 -8.11 -10.65 1.42
N LEU A 395 -7.17 -9.80 1.02
CA LEU A 395 -6.32 -9.02 1.90
C LEU A 395 -6.93 -7.65 2.10
N ASP A 396 -7.00 -7.22 3.34
CA ASP A 396 -7.63 -5.96 3.72
C ASP A 396 -6.94 -5.37 4.94
N ASP A 397 -7.18 -4.10 5.23
CA ASP A 397 -6.77 -3.47 6.48
C ASP A 397 -7.85 -2.53 7.00
N ILE A 398 -7.91 -2.35 8.30
CA ILE A 398 -8.81 -1.40 8.95
C ILE A 398 -8.06 -0.54 9.95
N LEU A 399 -8.52 0.68 10.12
CA LEU A 399 -7.94 1.64 11.06
C LEU A 399 -8.69 1.60 12.39
N THR A 400 -7.99 1.16 13.46
CA THR A 400 -8.54 1.03 14.80
C THR A 400 -7.79 1.90 15.80
N GLY A 401 -8.48 2.44 16.78
CA GLY A 401 -7.95 3.17 17.93
C GLY A 401 -8.24 2.44 19.26
N PRO A 402 -7.94 3.09 20.40
CA PRO A 402 -8.20 2.52 21.73
C PRO A 402 -9.67 2.17 21.96
N ASP A 403 -10.57 2.97 21.42
CA ASP A 403 -12.03 2.81 21.58
C ASP A 403 -12.67 1.99 20.45
N GLY A 404 -11.85 1.44 19.56
CA GLY A 404 -12.32 0.60 18.45
C GLY A 404 -12.05 1.18 17.08
N LEU A 405 -12.96 0.96 16.11
CA LEU A 405 -12.81 1.45 14.74
C LEU A 405 -12.84 2.99 14.71
N ILE A 406 -11.84 3.59 14.09
CA ILE A 406 -11.82 5.04 13.91
C ILE A 406 -12.91 5.42 12.91
N PRO A 407 -13.83 6.34 13.26
CA PRO A 407 -14.90 6.77 12.37
C PRO A 407 -14.39 7.27 11.03
N LEU A 408 -15.13 6.95 9.98
CA LEU A 408 -14.87 7.45 8.63
C LEU A 408 -15.21 8.96 8.58
N GLY A 409 -14.39 9.73 7.89
CA GLY A 409 -14.58 11.17 7.83
C GLY A 409 -13.82 11.98 8.90
N ALA A 410 -13.38 11.36 10.00
CA ALA A 410 -12.31 11.94 10.82
C ALA A 410 -11.08 12.09 9.94
N GLU A 411 -10.48 13.27 9.91
CA GLU A 411 -9.32 13.57 9.05
C GLU A 411 -9.56 13.35 7.53
N SER A 412 -10.79 13.57 7.09
CA SER A 412 -11.21 13.30 5.70
C SER A 412 -10.33 13.97 4.65
N ALA A 413 -9.81 15.15 4.89
CA ALA A 413 -8.92 15.84 3.96
C ALA A 413 -7.60 15.07 3.77
N THR A 414 -7.00 14.55 4.84
CA THR A 414 -5.79 13.73 4.80
C THR A 414 -6.08 12.41 4.09
N HIS A 415 -7.14 11.72 4.49
CA HIS A 415 -7.47 10.43 3.91
C HIS A 415 -7.91 10.52 2.43
N ALA A 416 -8.54 11.61 2.01
CA ALA A 416 -8.89 11.81 0.61
C ALA A 416 -7.67 12.03 -0.30
N LEU A 417 -6.63 12.69 0.21
CA LEU A 417 -5.42 13.00 -0.56
C LEU A 417 -4.36 11.89 -0.46
N MET A 418 -4.19 11.32 0.72
CA MET A 418 -3.11 10.38 1.02
C MET A 418 -3.58 8.94 1.12
N GLY A 419 -4.89 8.71 1.15
CA GLY A 419 -5.50 7.42 1.44
C GLY A 419 -5.64 7.15 2.95
N ARG A 420 -6.53 6.20 3.26
CA ARG A 420 -6.75 5.71 4.63
C ARG A 420 -6.03 4.38 4.80
N PHE A 421 -4.96 4.38 5.57
CA PHE A 421 -4.21 3.17 5.89
C PHE A 421 -4.69 2.57 7.21
N GLY A 422 -5.11 1.32 7.20
CA GLY A 422 -5.41 0.58 8.42
C GLY A 422 -4.14 0.22 9.22
N ASN A 423 -4.31 -0.04 10.49
CA ASN A 423 -3.27 -0.57 11.38
C ASN A 423 -3.54 -2.02 11.80
N THR A 424 -4.65 -2.60 11.36
CA THR A 424 -5.03 -3.99 11.60
C THR A 424 -5.25 -4.69 10.28
N MET A 425 -4.34 -5.63 9.95
CA MET A 425 -4.41 -6.42 8.72
C MET A 425 -5.41 -7.56 8.87
N LEU A 426 -6.14 -7.82 7.80
CA LEU A 426 -7.15 -8.87 7.73
C LEU A 426 -6.90 -9.78 6.54
N VAL A 427 -7.12 -11.06 6.72
CA VAL A 427 -7.18 -12.05 5.64
C VAL A 427 -8.55 -12.71 5.68
N ASN A 428 -9.31 -12.62 4.61
CA ASN A 428 -10.71 -13.08 4.58
C ASN A 428 -11.53 -12.53 5.75
N GLY A 429 -11.22 -11.31 6.18
CA GLY A 429 -11.90 -10.67 7.27
C GLY A 429 -11.41 -11.05 8.67
N GLU A 430 -10.42 -11.89 8.83
CA GLU A 430 -9.87 -12.34 10.11
C GLU A 430 -8.47 -11.77 10.35
N LYS A 431 -8.21 -11.24 11.54
CA LYS A 431 -6.88 -10.78 11.95
C LYS A 431 -5.88 -11.94 12.08
N ASP A 432 -6.33 -13.05 12.65
CA ASP A 432 -5.50 -14.22 12.94
C ASP A 432 -5.88 -15.39 12.03
N TYR A 433 -6.01 -15.12 10.72
CA TYR A 433 -6.36 -16.14 9.75
C TYR A 433 -5.37 -17.29 9.75
N ARG A 434 -5.87 -18.53 9.75
CA ARG A 434 -5.07 -19.74 9.77
C ARG A 434 -5.51 -20.73 8.71
N LEU A 435 -4.61 -21.07 7.80
CA LEU A 435 -4.78 -22.16 6.86
C LEU A 435 -4.00 -23.40 7.34
N ARG A 436 -4.69 -24.47 7.69
CA ARG A 436 -4.04 -25.74 8.04
C ARG A 436 -3.63 -26.47 6.78
N VAL A 437 -2.34 -26.79 6.66
CA VAL A 437 -1.77 -27.50 5.52
C VAL A 437 -0.99 -28.72 5.97
N LYS A 438 -0.81 -29.70 5.08
CA LYS A 438 0.01 -30.87 5.32
C LYS A 438 1.43 -30.61 4.81
N ARG A 439 2.44 -31.27 5.41
CA ARG A 439 3.81 -31.21 4.90
C ARG A 439 3.86 -31.77 3.46
N GLY A 440 4.49 -31.01 2.56
CA GLY A 440 4.57 -31.36 1.14
C GLY A 440 3.33 -31.00 0.32
N GLU A 441 2.30 -30.42 0.92
CA GLU A 441 1.13 -29.93 0.21
C GLU A 441 1.49 -28.69 -0.62
N VAL A 442 1.15 -28.71 -1.89
CA VAL A 442 1.23 -27.54 -2.78
C VAL A 442 -0.07 -26.78 -2.70
N VAL A 443 -0.03 -25.54 -2.25
CA VAL A 443 -1.20 -24.66 -2.16
C VAL A 443 -1.09 -23.55 -3.19
N ARG A 444 -2.12 -23.40 -4.02
CA ARG A 444 -2.28 -22.24 -4.90
C ARG A 444 -3.11 -21.20 -4.19
N PHE A 445 -2.57 -19.99 -4.09
CA PHE A 445 -3.30 -18.84 -3.58
C PHE A 445 -3.77 -17.95 -4.74
N TYR A 446 -5.03 -17.59 -4.70
CA TYR A 446 -5.59 -16.50 -5.47
C TYR A 446 -5.70 -15.31 -4.52
N LEU A 447 -5.04 -14.21 -4.85
CA LEU A 447 -4.89 -13.05 -3.96
C LEU A 447 -5.63 -11.85 -4.53
N THR A 448 -6.44 -11.21 -3.69
CA THR A 448 -7.10 -9.94 -3.99
C THR A 448 -6.87 -8.99 -2.83
N ILE A 449 -6.67 -7.72 -3.13
CA ILE A 449 -6.53 -6.65 -2.15
C ILE A 449 -7.80 -5.81 -2.17
N ALA A 450 -8.50 -5.74 -1.03
CA ALA A 450 -9.67 -4.90 -0.83
C ALA A 450 -9.37 -3.64 0.01
N ALA A 451 -8.16 -3.52 0.53
CA ALA A 451 -7.74 -2.33 1.27
C ALA A 451 -7.84 -1.07 0.41
N SER A 452 -8.40 -0.01 0.95
CA SER A 452 -8.67 1.24 0.23
C SER A 452 -7.41 1.91 -0.33
N THR A 453 -6.26 1.72 0.32
CA THR A 453 -5.02 2.41 -0.07
C THR A 453 -3.81 1.50 -0.06
N ARG A 454 -3.77 0.50 0.80
CA ARG A 454 -2.56 -0.28 1.05
C ARG A 454 -2.26 -1.29 -0.05
N THR A 455 -1.00 -1.32 -0.48
CA THR A 455 -0.41 -2.47 -1.16
C THR A 455 0.22 -3.42 -0.15
N PHE A 456 0.13 -4.73 -0.39
CA PHE A 456 0.68 -5.76 0.50
C PHE A 456 1.91 -6.39 -0.14
N ASN A 457 2.99 -6.49 0.63
CA ASN A 457 4.11 -7.36 0.32
C ASN A 457 3.94 -8.67 1.09
N LEU A 458 3.64 -9.74 0.38
CA LEU A 458 3.34 -11.04 0.96
C LEU A 458 4.55 -11.98 0.85
N SER A 459 4.93 -12.58 1.95
CA SER A 459 5.97 -13.62 1.99
C SER A 459 5.56 -14.79 2.89
N LEU A 460 6.13 -15.95 2.64
CA LEU A 460 5.97 -17.14 3.48
C LEU A 460 7.31 -17.50 4.10
N THR A 461 7.40 -17.46 5.44
CA THR A 461 8.61 -17.85 6.15
C THR A 461 8.79 -19.37 6.09
N GLY A 462 9.98 -19.82 5.74
CA GLY A 462 10.34 -21.26 5.76
C GLY A 462 9.85 -22.07 4.56
N THR A 463 9.25 -21.44 3.55
CA THR A 463 8.87 -22.08 2.29
C THR A 463 9.02 -21.13 1.12
N GLY A 464 9.19 -21.68 -0.08
CA GLY A 464 9.24 -20.91 -1.31
C GLY A 464 7.85 -20.51 -1.80
N MET A 465 7.75 -19.36 -2.46
CA MET A 465 6.61 -18.94 -3.25
C MET A 465 7.02 -18.85 -4.72
N LYS A 466 6.11 -19.22 -5.60
CA LYS A 466 6.23 -19.06 -7.04
C LYS A 466 5.01 -18.30 -7.55
N LEU A 467 5.25 -17.25 -8.30
CA LEU A 467 4.21 -16.57 -9.06
C LEU A 467 3.86 -17.42 -10.29
N VAL A 468 2.59 -17.61 -10.56
CA VAL A 468 2.05 -18.38 -11.68
C VAL A 468 1.04 -17.54 -12.46
#